data_1f46b31ad9d2760264f8ccdb9fc923a7
#
_entry.id   1f46b31ad9d2760264f8ccdb9fc923a7
#
_cell.length_a   1.000
_cell.length_b   1.000
_cell.length_c   1.000
_cell.angle_alpha   90.00
_cell.angle_beta   90.00
_cell.angle_gamma   90.00
#
_symmetry.space_group_name_H-M   'P 1'
#
loop_
_entity.id
_entity.type
_entity.pdbx_description
1 polymer ?
#
loop_
_entity_poly.entity_id
_entity_poly.type
_entity_poly.pdbx_seq_one_letter_code
_entity_poly.pdbx_strand_id
1 'polypeptide(L)'
;MRKRLSLTLFTMAFASCFAVAAQAQHFSFTTGSPDAKLGALSRTAGSQGLETETADDFVLTQPTVVSGATVHGLITGGGASNVTRVEVEIYHIFSADSDANRTPSVPTRANSPSDHEIDSATRDSNGGTLSFVANGIGDFQVQNTVVNSINKFPQQLTHGEGTAQGQQVEIDITFSTPLFLPAGHYFFRPEVEVSGGNFLFLSAPRPTTAGTPFPPGITDLQAWIRNANLSPDWLRIGGDIVGAGTFNMTFSLDGNAVTGIGTPGQPNCHGKTVSAMADQFGGMEASASTLGYSSTAALQDGIRVFCEQ
;
A
#
# COMPACT_ATOMS: atom_id res chain seq x y z
N MET A 1 35.24 -80.84 9.86
CA MET A 1 33.98 -80.14 9.62
C MET A 1 34.00 -78.79 10.32
N ARG A 2 34.25 -77.71 9.57
CA ARG A 2 34.26 -76.35 10.10
C ARG A 2 33.00 -75.65 9.57
N LYS A 3 32.03 -75.30 10.46
CA LYS A 3 30.86 -74.51 10.16
C LYS A 3 31.23 -73.05 10.07
N ARG A 4 31.07 -72.44 8.91
CA ARG A 4 31.19 -70.99 8.71
C ARG A 4 29.86 -70.33 9.12
N LEU A 5 29.92 -69.44 10.11
CA LEU A 5 28.77 -68.62 10.54
C LEU A 5 28.82 -67.34 9.65
N SER A 6 27.80 -67.17 8.82
CA SER A 6 27.63 -65.95 7.97
C SER A 6 26.88 -64.91 8.82
N LEU A 7 27.51 -63.82 9.15
CA LEU A 7 26.94 -62.68 9.85
C LEU A 7 26.44 -61.66 8.79
N THR A 8 25.12 -61.61 8.59
CA THR A 8 24.51 -60.66 7.69
C THR A 8 24.26 -59.36 8.46
N LEU A 9 25.04 -58.32 8.09
CA LEU A 9 24.89 -56.97 8.64
C LEU A 9 23.73 -56.29 7.93
N PHE A 10 22.64 -56.00 8.65
CA PHE A 10 21.49 -55.24 8.16
C PHE A 10 21.75 -53.77 8.41
N THR A 11 22.16 -53.03 7.42
CA THR A 11 22.34 -51.58 7.46
C THR A 11 20.96 -50.89 7.29
N MET A 12 20.41 -50.43 8.39
CA MET A 12 19.21 -49.60 8.43
C MET A 12 19.58 -48.18 7.99
N ALA A 13 19.29 -47.81 6.76
CA ALA A 13 19.42 -46.44 6.29
C ALA A 13 18.30 -45.57 6.89
N PHE A 14 18.66 -44.73 7.83
CA PHE A 14 17.78 -43.68 8.36
C PHE A 14 17.69 -42.58 7.32
N ALA A 15 16.63 -42.53 6.53
CA ALA A 15 16.30 -41.38 5.67
C ALA A 15 15.75 -40.29 6.59
N SER A 16 16.61 -39.36 7.01
CA SER A 16 16.20 -38.11 7.65
C SER A 16 15.51 -37.23 6.59
N CYS A 17 14.18 -37.24 6.57
CA CYS A 17 13.42 -36.20 5.91
C CYS A 17 13.70 -34.86 6.62
N PHE A 18 14.57 -34.05 6.05
CA PHE A 18 14.63 -32.64 6.41
C PHE A 18 13.37 -31.98 5.85
N ALA A 19 12.38 -31.76 6.72
CA ALA A 19 11.31 -30.82 6.44
C ALA A 19 11.98 -29.44 6.29
N VAL A 20 12.10 -28.97 5.06
CA VAL A 20 12.44 -27.56 4.80
C VAL A 20 11.21 -26.80 5.27
N ALA A 21 11.31 -26.18 6.43
CA ALA A 21 10.29 -25.22 6.87
C ALA A 21 10.24 -24.14 5.77
N ALA A 22 9.10 -24.01 5.09
CA ALA A 22 8.86 -22.92 4.17
C ALA A 22 8.90 -21.63 5.01
N GLN A 23 9.98 -20.87 4.89
CA GLN A 23 10.09 -19.60 5.59
C GLN A 23 9.13 -18.60 4.94
N ALA A 24 8.49 -17.77 5.78
CA ALA A 24 7.74 -16.61 5.32
C ALA A 24 8.62 -15.79 4.38
N GLN A 25 8.15 -15.55 3.17
CA GLN A 25 8.85 -14.68 2.26
C GLN A 25 8.49 -13.23 2.62
N HIS A 26 9.48 -12.52 3.16
CA HIS A 26 9.33 -11.09 3.43
C HIS A 26 8.96 -10.36 2.13
N PHE A 27 7.91 -9.55 2.20
CA PHE A 27 7.48 -8.65 1.15
C PHE A 27 7.93 -7.24 1.50
N SER A 28 8.54 -6.56 0.56
CA SER A 28 8.83 -5.14 0.64
C SER A 28 8.65 -4.50 -0.73
N PHE A 29 7.96 -3.38 -0.76
CA PHE A 29 7.78 -2.53 -1.93
C PHE A 29 8.18 -1.11 -1.58
N THR A 30 8.85 -0.39 -2.47
CA THR A 30 9.17 1.03 -2.28
C THR A 30 9.31 1.74 -3.61
N THR A 31 8.85 2.97 -3.66
CA THR A 31 9.02 3.90 -4.79
C THR A 31 10.32 4.71 -4.68
N GLY A 32 11.03 4.61 -3.57
CA GLY A 32 12.30 5.31 -3.32
C GLY A 32 12.16 6.53 -2.44
N SER A 33 13.10 7.47 -2.56
CA SER A 33 13.15 8.69 -1.75
C SER A 33 12.55 9.89 -2.49
N PRO A 34 12.14 10.95 -1.79
CA PRO A 34 11.61 12.18 -2.41
C PRO A 34 12.55 12.80 -3.43
N ASP A 35 12.01 13.25 -4.57
CA ASP A 35 12.77 13.83 -5.69
C ASP A 35 12.68 15.37 -5.78
N ALA A 36 12.02 16.00 -4.83
CA ALA A 36 11.82 17.44 -4.72
C ALA A 36 11.05 18.09 -5.89
N LYS A 37 10.40 17.33 -6.76
CA LYS A 37 9.68 17.90 -7.91
C LYS A 37 8.28 18.35 -7.55
N LEU A 38 7.55 17.55 -6.78
CA LEU A 38 6.15 17.79 -6.49
C LEU A 38 5.79 17.45 -5.04
N GLY A 39 4.85 18.22 -4.49
CA GLY A 39 4.08 17.86 -3.29
C GLY A 39 2.58 17.96 -3.60
N ALA A 40 1.85 16.87 -3.40
CA ALA A 40 0.41 16.79 -3.65
C ALA A 40 -0.36 16.69 -2.33
N LEU A 41 -1.41 17.50 -2.17
CA LEU A 41 -2.21 17.50 -0.95
C LEU A 41 -2.84 16.12 -0.73
N SER A 42 -2.73 15.60 0.49
CA SER A 42 -3.39 14.37 0.91
C SER A 42 -3.84 14.50 2.36
N ARG A 43 -5.11 14.82 2.56
CA ARG A 43 -5.68 15.11 3.89
C ARG A 43 -7.13 14.69 4.00
N THR A 44 -7.54 14.31 5.18
CA THR A 44 -8.94 14.01 5.53
C THR A 44 -9.83 15.25 5.47
N ALA A 45 -11.13 15.04 5.34
CA ALA A 45 -12.12 16.09 5.54
C ALA A 45 -12.04 16.65 6.96
N GLY A 46 -12.06 17.97 7.11
CA GLY A 46 -11.97 18.57 8.44
C GLY A 46 -11.96 20.11 8.44
N SER A 47 -11.55 20.68 9.56
CA SER A 47 -11.47 22.13 9.75
C SER A 47 -10.52 22.85 8.78
N GLN A 48 -9.59 22.11 8.17
CA GLN A 48 -8.60 22.63 7.21
C GLN A 48 -9.12 22.72 5.77
N GLY A 49 -10.33 22.21 5.49
CA GLY A 49 -10.97 22.28 4.17
C GLY A 49 -11.49 20.96 3.63
N LEU A 50 -11.60 20.89 2.30
CA LEU A 50 -12.09 19.71 1.61
C LEU A 50 -11.11 18.53 1.76
N GLU A 51 -11.67 17.35 1.93
CA GLU A 51 -10.93 16.10 1.72
C GLU A 51 -10.23 16.11 0.37
N THR A 52 -8.99 15.70 0.40
CA THR A 52 -8.18 15.62 -0.81
C THR A 52 -7.31 14.38 -0.72
N GLU A 53 -7.43 13.54 -1.72
CA GLU A 53 -6.85 12.21 -1.77
C GLU A 53 -5.80 12.16 -2.87
N THR A 54 -4.60 11.74 -2.52
CA THR A 54 -3.52 11.46 -3.48
C THR A 54 -3.14 10.01 -3.37
N ALA A 55 -3.17 9.29 -4.48
CA ALA A 55 -2.89 7.86 -4.55
C ALA A 55 -1.81 7.54 -5.59
N ASP A 56 -1.02 6.50 -5.31
CA ASP A 56 -0.04 5.97 -6.25
C ASP A 56 -0.02 4.44 -6.17
N ASP A 57 0.46 3.76 -7.22
CA ASP A 57 0.26 2.35 -7.41
C ASP A 57 1.37 1.46 -6.83
N PHE A 58 0.98 0.23 -6.52
CA PHE A 58 1.88 -0.86 -6.13
C PHE A 58 1.35 -2.20 -6.60
N VAL A 59 2.25 -3.21 -6.63
CA VAL A 59 1.93 -4.54 -7.13
C VAL A 59 2.24 -5.61 -6.10
N LEU A 60 1.29 -6.51 -5.89
CA LEU A 60 1.47 -7.76 -5.17
C LEU A 60 1.53 -8.92 -6.15
N THR A 61 2.67 -9.57 -6.27
CA THR A 61 2.84 -10.72 -7.19
C THR A 61 2.25 -12.02 -6.62
N GLN A 62 1.94 -12.03 -5.34
CA GLN A 62 1.29 -13.13 -4.62
C GLN A 62 0.47 -12.56 -3.45
N PRO A 63 -0.47 -13.34 -2.91
CA PRO A 63 -1.24 -12.92 -1.74
C PRO A 63 -0.30 -12.51 -0.60
N THR A 64 -0.55 -11.36 -0.01
CA THR A 64 0.36 -10.74 0.95
C THR A 64 -0.41 -10.18 2.14
N VAL A 65 0.11 -10.38 3.32
CA VAL A 65 -0.30 -9.68 4.54
C VAL A 65 0.64 -8.50 4.72
N VAL A 66 0.15 -7.29 4.45
CA VAL A 66 0.88 -6.03 4.63
C VAL A 66 0.67 -5.57 6.07
N SER A 67 1.74 -5.42 6.82
CA SER A 67 1.73 -5.07 8.25
C SER A 67 2.21 -3.65 8.53
N GLY A 68 2.84 -2.98 7.57
CA GLY A 68 3.33 -1.62 7.73
C GLY A 68 3.49 -0.87 6.43
N ALA A 69 3.63 0.44 6.57
CA ALA A 69 3.94 1.36 5.47
C ALA A 69 4.82 2.51 5.99
N THR A 70 5.56 3.14 5.09
CA THR A 70 6.23 4.42 5.36
C THR A 70 5.81 5.42 4.29
N VAL A 71 5.53 6.65 4.69
CA VAL A 71 5.10 7.75 3.81
C VAL A 71 6.00 8.96 4.02
N HIS A 72 6.45 9.59 2.94
CA HIS A 72 7.20 10.84 3.04
C HIS A 72 6.36 12.03 2.60
N GLY A 73 6.32 13.05 3.43
CA GLY A 73 5.57 14.27 3.18
C GLY A 73 6.34 15.54 3.48
N LEU A 74 5.78 16.65 3.02
CA LEU A 74 6.18 18.01 3.40
C LEU A 74 5.06 18.63 4.22
N ILE A 75 5.36 19.05 5.46
CA ILE A 75 4.41 19.81 6.26
C ILE A 75 4.75 21.30 6.12
N THR A 76 3.81 22.05 5.54
CA THR A 76 3.92 23.51 5.40
C THR A 76 3.31 24.19 6.61
N GLY A 77 4.06 25.08 7.27
CA GLY A 77 3.56 25.83 8.45
C GLY A 77 3.56 25.03 9.74
N GLY A 78 4.34 23.95 9.82
CA GLY A 78 4.47 23.11 11.00
C GLY A 78 5.54 22.06 10.84
N GLY A 79 5.42 20.96 11.57
CA GLY A 79 6.37 19.84 11.51
C GLY A 79 5.74 18.53 11.97
N ALA A 80 6.57 17.51 12.17
CA ALA A 80 6.15 16.17 12.55
C ALA A 80 5.22 16.14 13.77
N SER A 81 5.45 17.01 14.76
CA SER A 81 4.59 17.12 15.96
C SER A 81 3.17 17.64 15.70
N ASN A 82 2.91 18.14 14.49
CA ASN A 82 1.58 18.61 14.09
C ASN A 82 0.70 17.49 13.50
N VAL A 83 1.25 16.32 13.21
CA VAL A 83 0.47 15.17 12.71
C VAL A 83 -0.47 14.68 13.80
N THR A 84 -1.78 14.70 13.53
CA THR A 84 -2.82 14.35 14.49
C THR A 84 -3.55 13.07 14.14
N ARG A 85 -3.65 12.74 12.84
CA ARG A 85 -4.32 11.56 12.34
C ARG A 85 -3.66 11.07 11.07
N VAL A 86 -3.64 9.76 10.91
CA VAL A 86 -3.25 9.09 9.66
C VAL A 86 -4.34 8.09 9.29
N GLU A 87 -4.71 8.10 8.03
CA GLU A 87 -5.63 7.15 7.41
C GLU A 87 -4.99 6.57 6.17
N VAL A 88 -5.23 5.29 5.91
CA VAL A 88 -4.76 4.57 4.73
C VAL A 88 -5.91 3.83 4.10
N GLU A 89 -6.07 3.98 2.79
CA GLU A 89 -7.01 3.23 1.98
C GLU A 89 -6.30 2.59 0.80
N ILE A 90 -6.82 1.45 0.38
CA ILE A 90 -6.37 0.72 -0.80
C ILE A 90 -7.50 0.70 -1.82
N TYR A 91 -7.16 0.96 -3.07
CA TYR A 91 -8.10 0.96 -4.20
C TYR A 91 -7.71 -0.09 -5.23
N HIS A 92 -8.71 -0.70 -5.86
CA HIS A 92 -8.50 -1.41 -7.11
C HIS A 92 -8.19 -0.44 -8.24
N ILE A 93 -7.70 -0.97 -9.35
CA ILE A 93 -7.46 -0.22 -10.59
C ILE A 93 -8.66 -0.39 -11.51
N PHE A 94 -9.11 0.70 -12.12
CA PHE A 94 -9.93 0.60 -13.32
C PHE A 94 -9.08 0.18 -14.51
N SER A 95 -9.33 -1.01 -15.04
CA SER A 95 -8.61 -1.55 -16.21
C SER A 95 -9.03 -0.89 -17.54
N ALA A 96 -10.16 -0.21 -17.58
CA ALA A 96 -10.69 0.47 -18.75
C ALA A 96 -11.48 1.71 -18.35
N ASP A 97 -11.68 2.63 -19.31
CA ASP A 97 -12.54 3.79 -19.14
C ASP A 97 -13.99 3.34 -18.94
N SER A 98 -14.55 3.60 -17.79
CA SER A 98 -15.65 2.78 -17.26
C SER A 98 -17.04 3.39 -17.38
N ASP A 99 -17.25 4.68 -17.47
CA ASP A 99 -18.62 5.20 -17.40
C ASP A 99 -18.83 6.49 -18.19
N ALA A 100 -19.86 6.48 -19.03
CA ALA A 100 -20.34 7.67 -19.75
C ALA A 100 -21.03 8.69 -18.82
N ASN A 101 -21.45 8.27 -17.62
CA ASN A 101 -22.14 9.12 -16.65
C ASN A 101 -21.19 9.73 -15.59
N ARG A 102 -19.90 9.51 -15.73
CA ARG A 102 -18.90 10.13 -14.86
C ARG A 102 -18.91 11.66 -14.92
N THR A 103 -18.19 12.29 -14.00
CA THR A 103 -18.05 13.76 -14.01
C THR A 103 -17.70 14.27 -15.39
N PRO A 104 -18.49 15.22 -15.95
CA PRO A 104 -18.20 15.78 -17.25
C PRO A 104 -16.78 16.32 -17.33
N SER A 105 -16.10 16.03 -18.43
CA SER A 105 -14.73 16.49 -18.74
C SER A 105 -13.60 15.80 -17.99
N VAL A 106 -13.84 14.81 -17.16
CA VAL A 106 -12.76 13.92 -16.68
C VAL A 106 -12.20 13.15 -17.88
N PRO A 107 -10.89 13.26 -18.19
CA PRO A 107 -10.34 12.79 -19.46
C PRO A 107 -10.42 11.27 -19.64
N THR A 108 -10.20 10.53 -18.57
CA THR A 108 -10.20 9.06 -18.57
C THR A 108 -10.30 8.53 -17.16
N ARG A 109 -10.80 7.30 -17.03
CA ARG A 109 -10.72 6.51 -15.79
C ARG A 109 -9.82 5.27 -15.98
N ALA A 110 -9.35 5.05 -17.20
CA ALA A 110 -8.43 3.94 -17.46
C ALA A 110 -7.15 4.09 -16.63
N ASN A 111 -6.83 3.06 -15.87
CA ASN A 111 -5.70 3.01 -14.94
C ASN A 111 -5.79 4.02 -13.77
N SER A 112 -6.96 4.55 -13.45
CA SER A 112 -7.19 5.30 -12.22
C SER A 112 -7.45 4.37 -11.04
N PRO A 113 -7.36 4.89 -9.79
CA PRO A 113 -8.02 4.23 -8.67
C PRO A 113 -9.52 4.06 -8.96
N SER A 114 -10.13 3.02 -8.39
CA SER A 114 -11.58 2.77 -8.47
C SER A 114 -12.38 3.85 -7.73
N ASP A 115 -13.70 3.87 -7.92
CA ASP A 115 -14.60 4.85 -7.30
C ASP A 115 -14.57 4.79 -5.77
N HIS A 116 -14.48 3.57 -5.26
CA HIS A 116 -14.52 3.28 -3.85
C HIS A 116 -13.27 2.48 -3.46
N GLU A 117 -12.86 2.68 -2.24
CA GLU A 117 -11.82 1.90 -1.59
C GLU A 117 -12.24 0.43 -1.41
N ILE A 118 -11.30 -0.40 -1.07
CA ILE A 118 -11.57 -1.75 -0.60
C ILE A 118 -11.91 -1.61 0.89
N ASP A 119 -13.21 -1.68 1.25
CA ASP A 119 -13.72 -1.47 2.61
C ASP A 119 -12.91 -2.24 3.67
N SER A 120 -12.53 -3.49 3.35
CA SER A 120 -11.74 -4.34 4.24
C SER A 120 -10.27 -3.89 4.38
N ALA A 121 -9.81 -2.94 3.58
CA ALA A 121 -8.44 -2.46 3.55
C ALA A 121 -8.28 -0.98 4.00
N THR A 122 -9.32 -0.37 4.54
CA THR A 122 -9.24 0.94 5.20
C THR A 122 -8.68 0.80 6.60
N ARG A 123 -7.70 1.64 6.95
CA ARG A 123 -7.10 1.72 8.29
C ARG A 123 -7.00 3.16 8.76
N ASP A 124 -7.35 3.39 10.01
CA ASP A 124 -7.41 4.73 10.60
C ASP A 124 -6.84 4.72 12.03
N SER A 125 -5.99 5.69 12.32
CA SER A 125 -5.41 5.86 13.65
C SER A 125 -6.46 6.19 14.73
N ASN A 126 -7.51 6.93 14.38
CA ASN A 126 -8.61 7.24 15.31
C ASN A 126 -9.46 5.99 15.58
N GLY A 127 -9.59 5.10 14.61
CA GLY A 127 -10.24 3.81 14.74
C GLY A 127 -9.38 2.76 15.45
N GLY A 128 -8.11 3.06 15.73
CA GLY A 128 -7.17 2.13 16.37
C GLY A 128 -6.74 0.96 15.47
N THR A 129 -7.03 1.02 14.16
CA THR A 129 -6.67 -0.04 13.21
C THR A 129 -5.27 0.15 12.63
N LEU A 130 -4.66 1.33 12.85
CA LEU A 130 -3.25 1.60 12.66
C LEU A 130 -2.70 2.48 13.80
N SER A 131 -1.40 2.44 13.99
CA SER A 131 -0.62 3.41 14.76
C SER A 131 0.47 4.01 13.88
N PHE A 132 0.96 5.19 14.24
CA PHE A 132 2.02 5.85 13.47
C PHE A 132 3.03 6.57 14.36
N VAL A 133 4.22 6.78 13.80
CA VAL A 133 5.25 7.67 14.35
C VAL A 133 5.65 8.63 13.25
N ALA A 134 5.56 9.94 13.52
CA ALA A 134 5.99 10.96 12.59
C ALA A 134 7.36 11.52 13.00
N ASN A 135 8.33 11.44 12.11
CA ASN A 135 9.72 11.86 12.32
C ASN A 135 10.03 13.07 11.42
N GLY A 136 10.56 14.14 12.00
CA GLY A 136 11.07 15.27 11.23
C GLY A 136 12.44 14.93 10.64
N ILE A 137 12.59 15.06 9.32
CA ILE A 137 13.85 14.78 8.62
C ILE A 137 14.69 16.06 8.49
N GLY A 138 14.06 17.20 8.17
CA GLY A 138 14.72 18.49 8.00
C GLY A 138 13.92 19.44 7.12
N ASP A 139 14.50 20.60 6.83
CA ASP A 139 13.90 21.54 5.90
C ASP A 139 13.95 21.00 4.47
N PHE A 140 12.85 21.15 3.76
CA PHE A 140 12.71 20.64 2.40
C PHE A 140 11.90 21.59 1.53
N GLN A 141 12.19 21.59 0.24
CA GLN A 141 11.52 22.39 -0.75
C GLN A 141 11.12 21.55 -1.95
N VAL A 142 9.90 21.73 -2.44
CA VAL A 142 9.43 21.17 -3.71
C VAL A 142 9.33 22.27 -4.77
N GLN A 143 9.50 21.88 -6.04
CA GLN A 143 9.43 22.81 -7.17
C GLN A 143 7.99 23.18 -7.52
N ASN A 144 7.04 22.31 -7.28
CA ASN A 144 5.62 22.53 -7.54
C ASN A 144 4.73 21.87 -6.50
N THR A 145 3.49 22.33 -6.41
CA THR A 145 2.47 21.77 -5.53
C THR A 145 1.14 21.61 -6.22
N VAL A 146 0.31 20.67 -5.75
CA VAL A 146 -1.09 20.55 -6.11
C VAL A 146 -1.90 20.53 -4.82
N VAL A 147 -2.53 21.65 -4.51
CA VAL A 147 -3.28 21.89 -3.27
C VAL A 147 -4.74 22.29 -3.58
N ASN A 148 -4.94 23.39 -4.30
CA ASN A 148 -6.26 23.91 -4.66
C ASN A 148 -6.53 23.85 -6.16
N SER A 149 -5.53 23.52 -6.94
CA SER A 149 -5.57 23.48 -8.40
C SER A 149 -6.23 22.23 -8.98
N ILE A 150 -6.91 21.43 -8.15
CA ILE A 150 -7.68 20.27 -8.58
C ILE A 150 -8.97 20.78 -9.21
N ASN A 151 -8.98 20.82 -10.54
CA ASN A 151 -10.11 21.38 -11.27
C ASN A 151 -10.98 20.26 -11.84
N LYS A 152 -12.28 20.28 -11.54
CA LYS A 152 -13.26 19.38 -12.16
C LYS A 152 -13.50 19.63 -13.68
N PHE A 153 -12.84 20.64 -14.22
CA PHE A 153 -12.79 20.91 -15.67
C PHE A 153 -11.37 20.71 -16.19
N PRO A 154 -10.87 19.47 -16.28
CA PRO A 154 -9.47 19.15 -16.52
C PRO A 154 -8.94 19.53 -17.91
N GLN A 155 -9.78 20.04 -18.81
CA GLN A 155 -9.32 20.63 -20.07
C GLN A 155 -8.58 21.97 -19.88
N GLN A 156 -8.61 22.52 -18.67
CA GLN A 156 -7.87 23.70 -18.28
C GLN A 156 -6.78 23.33 -17.31
N LEU A 157 -5.57 23.17 -17.80
CA LEU A 157 -4.41 22.94 -16.96
C LEU A 157 -4.21 24.12 -16.00
N THR A 158 -4.11 23.82 -14.72
CA THR A 158 -3.86 24.84 -13.68
C THR A 158 -2.38 25.03 -13.43
N HIS A 159 -1.53 24.08 -13.84
CA HIS A 159 -0.08 24.01 -13.66
C HIS A 159 0.39 23.90 -12.21
N GLY A 160 -0.51 23.74 -11.24
CA GLY A 160 -0.20 23.73 -9.81
C GLY A 160 0.02 25.14 -9.24
N GLU A 161 0.46 25.20 -7.97
CA GLU A 161 0.63 26.46 -7.22
C GLU A 161 2.11 26.89 -7.11
N GLY A 162 3.04 26.15 -7.71
CA GLY A 162 4.46 26.45 -7.67
C GLY A 162 5.14 25.94 -6.40
N THR A 163 6.28 26.56 -6.06
CA THR A 163 7.19 26.12 -5.00
C THR A 163 6.58 26.20 -3.61
N ALA A 164 6.83 25.18 -2.79
CA ALA A 164 6.55 25.21 -1.36
C ALA A 164 7.76 24.77 -0.53
N GLN A 165 7.83 25.28 0.71
CA GLN A 165 8.84 24.93 1.70
C GLN A 165 8.19 24.52 3.00
N GLY A 166 8.87 23.65 3.76
CA GLY A 166 8.42 23.20 5.07
C GLY A 166 9.34 22.13 5.65
N GLN A 167 8.88 21.41 6.65
CA GLN A 167 9.60 20.28 7.18
C GLN A 167 9.26 19.01 6.39
N GLN A 168 10.28 18.35 5.85
CA GLN A 168 10.14 16.98 5.40
C GLN A 168 9.88 16.08 6.60
N VAL A 169 8.89 15.21 6.48
CA VAL A 169 8.55 14.21 7.48
C VAL A 169 8.54 12.82 6.87
N GLU A 170 8.91 11.86 7.69
CA GLU A 170 8.72 10.44 7.46
C GLU A 170 7.69 9.94 8.47
N ILE A 171 6.66 9.29 7.99
CA ILE A 171 5.59 8.73 8.82
C ILE A 171 5.64 7.23 8.70
N ASP A 172 6.09 6.58 9.78
CA ASP A 172 6.11 5.12 9.92
C ASP A 172 4.76 4.65 10.42
N ILE A 173 4.10 3.81 9.66
CA ILE A 173 2.75 3.29 9.93
C ILE A 173 2.84 1.80 10.25
N THR A 174 2.24 1.41 11.37
CA THR A 174 2.04 0.00 11.73
C THR A 174 0.56 -0.31 11.71
N PHE A 175 0.14 -1.27 10.91
CA PHE A 175 -1.24 -1.72 10.86
C PHE A 175 -1.52 -2.64 12.05
N SER A 176 -2.28 -2.14 13.04
CA SER A 176 -2.75 -2.94 14.19
C SER A 176 -3.69 -4.08 13.74
N THR A 177 -4.34 -3.87 12.60
CA THR A 177 -5.08 -4.88 11.83
C THR A 177 -4.44 -4.97 10.45
N PRO A 178 -3.53 -5.92 10.21
CA PRO A 178 -2.84 -6.04 8.93
C PRO A 178 -3.78 -6.15 7.73
N LEU A 179 -3.32 -5.73 6.55
CA LEU A 179 -4.05 -5.80 5.30
C LEU A 179 -3.74 -7.13 4.61
N PHE A 180 -4.72 -8.01 4.48
CA PHE A 180 -4.54 -9.25 3.73
C PHE A 180 -5.15 -9.12 2.35
N LEU A 181 -4.30 -8.97 1.34
CA LEU A 181 -4.67 -8.69 -0.04
C LEU A 181 -4.27 -9.84 -0.97
N PRO A 182 -5.11 -10.20 -1.96
CA PRO A 182 -4.73 -11.07 -3.06
C PRO A 182 -3.54 -10.53 -3.88
N ALA A 183 -2.97 -11.39 -4.73
CA ALA A 183 -2.09 -10.89 -5.79
C ALA A 183 -2.88 -9.92 -6.69
N GLY A 184 -2.30 -8.78 -7.00
CA GLY A 184 -3.01 -7.75 -7.75
C GLY A 184 -2.20 -6.48 -7.92
N HIS A 185 -2.79 -5.55 -8.65
CA HIS A 185 -2.27 -4.20 -8.84
C HIS A 185 -3.26 -3.24 -8.16
N TYR A 186 -2.76 -2.38 -7.29
CA TYR A 186 -3.55 -1.56 -6.38
C TYR A 186 -3.03 -0.13 -6.34
N PHE A 187 -3.84 0.77 -5.80
CA PHE A 187 -3.41 2.09 -5.37
C PHE A 187 -3.38 2.17 -3.84
N PHE A 188 -2.32 2.78 -3.33
CA PHE A 188 -2.13 3.15 -1.93
C PHE A 188 -2.44 4.63 -1.76
N ARG A 189 -3.35 4.96 -0.87
CA ARG A 189 -3.77 6.32 -0.57
C ARG A 189 -3.60 6.61 0.92
N PRO A 190 -2.57 7.33 1.33
CA PRO A 190 -2.45 7.86 2.68
C PRO A 190 -3.12 9.22 2.78
N GLU A 191 -3.81 9.50 3.85
CA GLU A 191 -4.22 10.83 4.26
C GLU A 191 -3.64 11.18 5.62
N VAL A 192 -3.16 12.41 5.75
CA VAL A 192 -2.53 12.89 6.97
C VAL A 192 -3.17 14.20 7.40
N GLU A 193 -3.79 14.19 8.58
CA GLU A 193 -4.31 15.38 9.22
C GLU A 193 -3.21 16.05 10.06
N VAL A 194 -3.10 17.36 9.90
CA VAL A 194 -2.16 18.17 10.67
C VAL A 194 -2.90 19.29 11.40
N SER A 195 -2.44 19.66 12.59
CA SER A 195 -3.04 20.72 13.40
C SER A 195 -2.82 22.15 12.85
N GLY A 196 -2.07 22.28 11.76
CA GLY A 196 -1.81 23.54 11.06
C GLY A 196 -1.02 23.32 9.78
N GLY A 197 -1.25 24.17 8.77
CA GLY A 197 -0.65 24.03 7.44
C GLY A 197 -1.26 22.90 6.62
N ASN A 198 -0.46 22.29 5.74
CA ASN A 198 -0.87 21.17 4.89
C ASN A 198 0.18 20.06 4.95
N PHE A 199 -0.28 18.83 4.86
CA PHE A 199 0.57 17.69 4.52
C PHE A 199 0.53 17.50 3.00
N LEU A 200 1.69 17.58 2.37
CA LEU A 200 1.88 17.34 0.95
C LEU A 200 2.62 16.02 0.77
N PHE A 201 1.98 15.03 0.19
CA PHE A 201 2.61 13.77 -0.18
C PHE A 201 3.68 14.06 -1.23
N LEU A 202 4.92 13.64 -0.99
CA LEU A 202 6.06 13.98 -1.85
C LEU A 202 6.20 13.02 -3.02
N SER A 203 6.62 13.55 -4.16
CA SER A 203 6.91 12.75 -5.34
C SER A 203 8.23 11.98 -5.22
N ALA A 204 8.28 10.83 -5.89
CA ALA A 204 9.43 9.95 -6.04
C ALA A 204 10.00 9.99 -7.46
N PRO A 205 11.28 9.58 -7.67
CA PRO A 205 11.86 9.45 -9.00
C PRO A 205 11.10 8.46 -9.88
N ARG A 206 10.96 8.80 -11.15
CA ARG A 206 10.36 7.95 -12.16
C ARG A 206 11.30 7.77 -13.36
N PRO A 207 11.46 6.56 -13.93
CA PRO A 207 10.86 5.30 -13.48
C PRO A 207 11.37 4.89 -12.10
N THR A 208 10.61 4.04 -11.41
CA THR A 208 11.00 3.50 -10.11
C THR A 208 12.25 2.64 -10.29
N THR A 209 13.41 3.20 -9.90
CA THR A 209 14.72 2.56 -10.05
C THR A 209 15.40 2.24 -8.72
N ALA A 210 14.98 2.92 -7.65
CA ALA A 210 15.51 2.78 -6.31
C ALA A 210 14.43 2.18 -5.42
N GLY A 211 14.29 0.91 -5.40
CA GLY A 211 13.25 0.23 -4.65
C GLY A 211 12.86 -1.07 -5.34
N THR A 212 11.68 -1.56 -5.11
CA THR A 212 11.19 -2.76 -5.78
C THR A 212 10.64 -2.36 -7.15
N PRO A 213 11.30 -2.73 -8.25
CA PRO A 213 10.80 -2.43 -9.57
C PRO A 213 9.50 -3.19 -9.83
N PHE A 214 8.64 -2.62 -10.67
CA PHE A 214 7.45 -3.31 -11.15
C PHE A 214 7.85 -4.59 -11.91
N PRO A 215 7.14 -5.71 -11.72
CA PRO A 215 7.42 -6.94 -12.43
C PRO A 215 7.35 -6.78 -13.95
N PRO A 216 8.09 -7.57 -14.73
CA PRO A 216 8.02 -7.53 -16.19
C PRO A 216 6.57 -7.69 -16.69
N GLY A 217 6.14 -6.79 -17.57
CA GLY A 217 4.79 -6.80 -18.16
C GLY A 217 3.73 -6.05 -17.33
N ILE A 218 4.07 -5.55 -16.16
CA ILE A 218 3.21 -4.67 -15.36
C ILE A 218 3.75 -3.25 -15.48
N THR A 219 2.88 -2.34 -15.89
CA THR A 219 3.24 -0.93 -16.07
C THR A 219 3.20 -0.22 -14.71
N ASP A 220 4.28 0.47 -14.37
CA ASP A 220 4.32 1.49 -13.33
C ASP A 220 3.33 2.60 -13.74
N LEU A 221 2.21 2.74 -13.04
CA LEU A 221 1.19 3.74 -13.31
C LEU A 221 1.66 5.11 -12.80
N GLN A 222 0.81 6.07 -12.76
CA GLN A 222 1.13 7.41 -12.27
C GLN A 222 0.27 7.76 -11.07
N ALA A 223 0.73 8.75 -10.30
CA ALA A 223 -0.05 9.30 -9.21
C ALA A 223 -1.31 10.01 -9.69
N TRP A 224 -2.40 9.78 -8.97
CA TRP A 224 -3.71 10.37 -9.19
C TRP A 224 -4.13 11.17 -7.96
N ILE A 225 -5.01 12.15 -8.19
CA ILE A 225 -5.54 13.02 -7.14
C ILE A 225 -7.02 13.30 -7.37
N ARG A 226 -7.78 13.40 -6.30
CA ARG A 226 -9.15 13.94 -6.29
C ARG A 226 -9.39 14.77 -5.04
N ASN A 227 -10.43 15.56 -5.06
CA ASN A 227 -11.01 16.15 -3.86
C ASN A 227 -12.52 15.81 -3.78
N ALA A 228 -13.15 16.11 -2.67
CA ALA A 228 -14.56 15.82 -2.45
C ALA A 228 -15.52 16.39 -3.53
N ASN A 229 -15.12 17.45 -4.26
CA ASN A 229 -15.92 18.00 -5.36
C ASN A 229 -15.81 17.20 -6.65
N LEU A 230 -14.72 16.43 -6.83
CA LEU A 230 -14.47 15.60 -8.01
C LEU A 230 -14.90 14.17 -7.80
N SER A 231 -14.95 13.73 -6.53
CA SER A 231 -15.33 12.35 -6.18
C SER A 231 -16.62 11.90 -6.93
N PRO A 232 -16.68 10.66 -7.44
CA PRO A 232 -15.72 9.57 -7.25
C PRO A 232 -14.55 9.56 -8.25
N ASP A 233 -14.52 10.48 -9.21
CA ASP A 233 -13.52 10.52 -10.26
C ASP A 233 -12.16 11.04 -9.79
N TRP A 234 -11.12 10.69 -10.55
CA TRP A 234 -9.74 11.05 -10.29
C TRP A 234 -9.10 11.79 -11.46
N LEU A 235 -8.10 12.62 -11.19
CA LEU A 235 -7.26 13.29 -12.19
C LEU A 235 -5.81 12.82 -12.08
N ARG A 236 -5.16 12.66 -13.22
CA ARG A 236 -3.71 12.42 -13.29
C ARG A 236 -2.99 13.71 -12.90
N ILE A 237 -2.13 13.63 -11.90
CA ILE A 237 -1.41 14.82 -11.42
C ILE A 237 -0.61 15.47 -12.54
N GLY A 238 0.16 14.66 -13.28
CA GLY A 238 0.98 15.16 -14.38
C GLY A 238 0.17 15.67 -15.57
N GLY A 239 -0.66 14.80 -16.15
CA GLY A 239 -1.31 15.07 -17.43
C GLY A 239 -2.51 16.00 -17.34
N ASP A 240 -3.27 15.98 -16.24
CA ASP A 240 -4.54 16.71 -16.15
C ASP A 240 -4.45 17.99 -15.31
N ILE A 241 -3.38 18.14 -14.49
CA ILE A 241 -3.21 19.30 -13.61
C ILE A 241 -1.95 20.10 -13.95
N VAL A 242 -0.76 19.47 -13.82
CA VAL A 242 0.52 20.15 -14.03
C VAL A 242 0.79 20.42 -15.51
N GLY A 243 0.31 19.56 -16.39
CA GLY A 243 0.46 19.67 -17.84
C GLY A 243 1.79 19.17 -18.37
N ALA A 244 2.59 18.52 -17.55
CA ALA A 244 3.88 17.94 -17.95
C ALA A 244 4.27 16.77 -17.05
N GLY A 245 4.86 15.74 -17.65
CA GLY A 245 5.43 14.61 -16.93
C GLY A 245 4.40 13.64 -16.37
N THR A 246 4.92 12.68 -15.63
CA THR A 246 4.19 11.73 -14.79
C THR A 246 4.92 11.67 -13.47
N PHE A 247 4.19 11.46 -12.38
CA PHE A 247 4.77 11.44 -11.03
C PHE A 247 4.44 10.12 -10.35
N ASN A 248 5.37 9.61 -9.57
CA ASN A 248 5.11 8.63 -8.51
C ASN A 248 5.18 9.36 -7.18
N MET A 249 4.51 8.82 -6.15
CA MET A 249 4.60 9.34 -4.79
C MET A 249 5.54 8.48 -3.96
N THR A 250 6.09 9.04 -2.88
CA THR A 250 7.13 8.39 -2.07
C THR A 250 6.54 7.60 -0.92
N PHE A 251 6.50 6.28 -1.05
CA PHE A 251 6.06 5.38 0.01
C PHE A 251 6.77 4.03 -0.05
N SER A 252 6.66 3.28 1.04
CA SER A 252 7.00 1.87 1.09
C SER A 252 5.92 1.06 1.80
N LEU A 253 5.85 -0.23 1.49
CA LEU A 253 4.98 -1.21 2.13
C LEU A 253 5.82 -2.41 2.55
N ASP A 254 5.56 -2.91 3.77
CA ASP A 254 6.24 -4.07 4.33
C ASP A 254 5.24 -5.11 4.82
N GLY A 255 5.61 -6.39 4.70
CA GLY A 255 4.73 -7.48 5.11
C GLY A 255 5.30 -8.86 4.81
N ASN A 256 4.42 -9.82 4.68
CA ASN A 256 4.80 -11.20 4.38
C ASN A 256 3.91 -11.80 3.30
N ALA A 257 4.51 -12.39 2.30
CA ALA A 257 3.79 -13.16 1.30
C ALA A 257 3.34 -14.52 1.85
N VAL A 258 2.14 -14.93 1.45
CA VAL A 258 1.53 -16.20 1.88
C VAL A 258 1.26 -17.06 0.66
N THR A 259 1.75 -18.30 0.68
CA THR A 259 1.66 -19.23 -0.45
C THR A 259 0.74 -20.41 -0.17
N GLY A 260 0.24 -21.05 -1.22
CA GLY A 260 -0.59 -22.26 -1.09
C GLY A 260 -1.98 -22.05 -0.50
N ILE A 261 -2.42 -20.79 -0.37
CA ILE A 261 -3.69 -20.44 0.25
C ILE A 261 -4.90 -20.70 -0.68
N GLY A 262 -6.09 -20.55 -0.12
CA GLY A 262 -7.34 -20.59 -0.89
C GLY A 262 -7.52 -19.35 -1.78
N THR A 263 -8.35 -19.47 -2.78
CA THR A 263 -8.71 -18.37 -3.68
C THR A 263 -9.93 -17.65 -3.12
N PRO A 264 -9.92 -16.31 -3.00
CA PRO A 264 -11.09 -15.52 -2.60
C PRO A 264 -12.34 -15.89 -3.41
N GLY A 265 -13.51 -15.84 -2.79
CA GLY A 265 -14.79 -16.18 -3.42
C GLY A 265 -15.00 -17.67 -3.72
N GLN A 266 -14.02 -18.56 -3.47
CA GLN A 266 -14.14 -19.97 -3.77
C GLN A 266 -14.47 -20.80 -2.51
N PRO A 267 -15.27 -21.89 -2.64
CA PRO A 267 -15.48 -22.83 -1.56
C PRO A 267 -14.15 -23.33 -0.99
N ASN A 268 -14.08 -23.52 0.33
CA ASN A 268 -12.89 -23.92 1.06
C ASN A 268 -11.71 -22.92 1.08
N CYS A 269 -11.90 -21.67 0.64
CA CYS A 269 -10.84 -20.65 0.74
C CYS A 269 -10.33 -20.56 2.18
N HIS A 270 -11.20 -20.37 3.16
CA HIS A 270 -10.81 -20.24 4.56
C HIS A 270 -10.00 -21.45 5.06
N GLY A 271 -10.52 -22.67 4.87
CA GLY A 271 -9.85 -23.89 5.35
C GLY A 271 -8.47 -24.10 4.71
N LYS A 272 -8.34 -23.85 3.40
CA LYS A 272 -7.05 -23.93 2.70
C LYS A 272 -6.08 -22.89 3.21
N THR A 273 -6.52 -21.66 3.42
CA THR A 273 -5.68 -20.56 3.90
C THR A 273 -5.18 -20.83 5.32
N VAL A 274 -6.06 -21.29 6.22
CA VAL A 274 -5.67 -21.70 7.59
C VAL A 274 -4.62 -22.80 7.57
N SER A 275 -4.84 -23.85 6.75
CA SER A 275 -3.87 -24.95 6.63
C SER A 275 -2.52 -24.47 6.08
N ALA A 276 -2.53 -23.70 5.00
CA ALA A 276 -1.32 -23.20 4.37
C ALA A 276 -0.51 -22.28 5.30
N MET A 277 -1.18 -21.39 6.02
CA MET A 277 -0.53 -20.55 7.01
C MET A 277 0.07 -21.34 8.18
N ALA A 278 -0.68 -22.31 8.70
CA ALA A 278 -0.18 -23.17 9.77
C ALA A 278 1.04 -23.97 9.32
N ASP A 279 1.04 -24.48 8.09
CA ASP A 279 2.18 -25.20 7.51
C ASP A 279 3.37 -24.27 7.26
N GLN A 280 3.13 -23.06 6.72
CA GLN A 280 4.18 -22.09 6.37
C GLN A 280 4.89 -21.50 7.59
N PHE A 281 4.13 -21.23 8.66
CA PHE A 281 4.64 -20.51 9.84
C PHE A 281 4.80 -21.38 11.09
N GLY A 282 4.47 -22.67 11.02
CA GLY A 282 4.62 -23.59 12.14
C GLY A 282 3.47 -23.54 13.15
N GLY A 283 2.25 -23.25 12.70
CA GLY A 283 1.02 -23.20 13.48
C GLY A 283 0.34 -21.84 13.45
N MET A 284 -0.95 -21.80 13.80
CA MET A 284 -1.75 -20.58 13.70
C MET A 284 -1.32 -19.47 14.68
N GLU A 285 -0.78 -19.82 15.85
CA GLU A 285 -0.27 -18.85 16.81
C GLU A 285 1.01 -18.18 16.27
N ALA A 286 1.92 -18.97 15.72
CA ALA A 286 3.13 -18.47 15.07
C ALA A 286 2.78 -17.65 13.82
N SER A 287 1.78 -18.06 13.04
CA SER A 287 1.27 -17.29 11.90
C SER A 287 0.77 -15.92 12.34
N ALA A 288 -0.08 -15.86 13.36
CA ALA A 288 -0.61 -14.58 13.87
C ALA A 288 0.53 -13.64 14.28
N SER A 289 1.47 -14.14 15.08
CA SER A 289 2.62 -13.34 15.54
C SER A 289 3.48 -12.84 14.39
N THR A 290 3.83 -13.72 13.43
CA THR A 290 4.71 -13.37 12.30
C THR A 290 4.04 -12.39 11.33
N LEU A 291 2.72 -12.51 11.15
CA LEU A 291 1.95 -11.67 10.25
C LEU A 291 1.46 -10.36 10.89
N GLY A 292 1.81 -10.10 12.15
CA GLY A 292 1.48 -8.87 12.87
C GLY A 292 0.06 -8.81 13.43
N TYR A 293 -0.67 -9.95 13.50
CA TYR A 293 -1.98 -10.00 14.14
C TYR A 293 -1.85 -10.11 15.66
N SER A 294 -2.75 -9.42 16.37
CA SER A 294 -2.76 -9.41 17.85
C SER A 294 -3.13 -10.76 18.47
N SER A 295 -3.75 -11.67 17.72
CA SER A 295 -4.16 -12.99 18.18
C SER A 295 -4.49 -13.93 17.02
N THR A 296 -4.58 -15.23 17.30
CA THR A 296 -5.09 -16.23 16.33
C THR A 296 -6.51 -15.92 15.88
N ALA A 297 -7.37 -15.40 16.76
CA ALA A 297 -8.73 -15.00 16.41
C ALA A 297 -8.71 -13.83 15.40
N ALA A 298 -7.89 -12.81 15.63
CA ALA A 298 -7.74 -11.69 14.71
C ALA A 298 -7.21 -12.17 13.33
N LEU A 299 -6.26 -13.11 13.30
CA LEU A 299 -5.81 -13.71 12.05
C LEU A 299 -6.93 -14.47 11.33
N GLN A 300 -7.74 -15.23 12.05
CA GLN A 300 -8.88 -15.96 11.44
C GLN A 300 -9.93 -15.00 10.86
N ASP A 301 -10.19 -13.88 11.54
CA ASP A 301 -11.04 -12.81 11.00
C ASP A 301 -10.44 -12.21 9.74
N GLY A 302 -9.13 -11.93 9.71
CA GLY A 302 -8.43 -11.47 8.51
C GLY A 302 -8.52 -12.47 7.35
N ILE A 303 -8.38 -13.77 7.62
CA ILE A 303 -8.56 -14.83 6.61
C ILE A 303 -10.00 -14.85 6.09
N ARG A 304 -10.99 -14.71 6.97
CA ARG A 304 -12.40 -14.67 6.57
C ARG A 304 -12.64 -13.49 5.62
N VAL A 305 -12.21 -12.30 6.01
CA VAL A 305 -12.32 -11.08 5.19
C VAL A 305 -11.62 -11.25 3.85
N PHE A 306 -10.41 -11.80 3.82
CA PHE A 306 -9.70 -12.13 2.59
C PHE A 306 -10.50 -13.05 1.67
N CYS A 307 -11.13 -14.07 2.22
CA CYS A 307 -11.89 -15.04 1.45
C CYS A 307 -13.25 -14.52 0.95
N GLU A 308 -13.75 -13.43 1.51
CA GLU A 308 -14.99 -12.76 1.10
C GLU A 308 -14.77 -11.74 -0.04
N GLN A 309 -13.52 -11.41 -0.37
CA GLN A 309 -13.15 -10.56 -1.52
C GLN A 309 -13.36 -11.32 -2.83
#